data_32c3d19ab56287b4eb4a9b63f6a8885b
#
_entry.id   32c3d19ab56287b4eb4a9b63f6a8885b
#
_cell.length_a   1.000
_cell.length_b   1.000
_cell.length_c   1.000
_cell.angle_alpha   90.00
_cell.angle_beta   90.00
_cell.angle_gamma   90.00
#
_symmetry.space_group_name_H-M   'P 1'
#
loop_
_entity.id
_entity.type
_entity.pdbx_description
1 polymer ?
#
loop_
_entity_poly.entity_id
_entity_poly.type
_entity_poly.pdbx_seq_one_letter_code
_entity_poly.pdbx_strand_id
1 'polypeptide(L)'
;MGLGREQVGWSDAVWKTLDDAVHDEFHRSAVALKFIPFHGQLDNAMTVPADVIDLETMTVDEAAVSALVELGIDFGLTRQQAAFEEQNETGVTLATRAANLLAQAEDLAIFLGDAAFKNPLFKRVRKRSGSAGPGLLGSATESVTVNPVSTAPKRYGENTFAAVADAYARLQRKGHYGPYALALRSEIYADTFAPLPSTLVMPADRIRPLVELGLFGTGALPESAGVMVSVGGNSMDLVVGVEPTTEVLQQDADGFYRLRVFERFALRVKDKTAIVALQFA
;
A
#
# COMPACT_ATOMS: atom_id res chain seq x y z
N MET A 1 21.29 6.58 10.98
CA MET A 1 21.12 7.93 10.39
C MET A 1 20.64 8.84 11.52
N GLY A 2 21.26 10.01 11.78
CA GLY A 2 20.73 10.95 12.77
C GLY A 2 19.43 11.56 12.25
N LEU A 3 18.37 11.49 13.04
CA LEU A 3 17.05 12.04 12.68
C LEU A 3 16.95 13.56 12.95
N GLY A 4 18.05 14.22 13.38
CA GLY A 4 18.10 15.66 13.67
C GLY A 4 17.25 16.12 14.85
N ARG A 5 16.75 15.18 15.65
CA ARG A 5 15.76 15.41 16.73
C ARG A 5 16.27 16.32 17.84
N GLU A 6 17.57 16.36 18.05
CA GLU A 6 18.25 17.25 19.02
C GLU A 6 18.02 18.74 18.73
N GLN A 7 17.62 19.11 17.50
CA GLN A 7 17.38 20.51 17.12
C GLN A 7 16.08 21.09 17.70
N VAL A 8 15.12 20.26 18.09
CA VAL A 8 13.79 20.72 18.57
C VAL A 8 13.73 20.79 20.09
N GLY A 9 14.58 20.06 20.79
CA GLY A 9 14.65 20.07 22.25
C GLY A 9 13.45 19.40 22.94
N TRP A 10 12.70 18.54 22.26
CA TRP A 10 11.64 17.73 22.85
C TRP A 10 12.22 16.58 23.68
N SER A 11 11.47 16.20 24.74
CA SER A 11 11.81 15.03 25.56
C SER A 11 11.62 13.72 24.75
N ASP A 12 12.30 12.65 25.19
CA ASP A 12 12.10 11.31 24.60
C ASP A 12 10.65 10.84 24.69
N ALA A 13 9.91 11.30 25.72
CA ALA A 13 8.50 10.99 25.87
C ALA A 13 7.64 11.61 24.74
N VAL A 14 7.90 12.87 24.37
CA VAL A 14 7.22 13.54 23.25
C VAL A 14 7.54 12.85 21.93
N TRP A 15 8.81 12.52 21.68
CA TRP A 15 9.20 11.79 20.49
C TRP A 15 8.56 10.42 20.40
N LYS A 16 8.49 9.71 21.53
CA LYS A 16 7.83 8.40 21.57
C LYS A 16 6.33 8.52 21.24
N THR A 17 5.62 9.49 21.82
CA THR A 17 4.20 9.74 21.54
C THR A 17 3.98 10.02 20.06
N LEU A 18 4.86 10.81 19.45
CA LEU A 18 4.78 11.15 18.03
C LEU A 18 5.05 9.93 17.14
N ASP A 19 6.09 9.14 17.46
CA ASP A 19 6.43 7.92 16.70
C ASP A 19 5.32 6.87 16.81
N ASP A 20 4.78 6.63 18.01
CA ASP A 20 3.66 5.72 18.23
C ASP A 20 2.43 6.15 17.38
N ALA A 21 2.11 7.46 17.39
CA ALA A 21 0.98 7.99 16.61
C ALA A 21 1.19 7.85 15.09
N VAL A 22 2.40 8.07 14.60
CA VAL A 22 2.76 7.87 13.19
C VAL A 22 2.63 6.40 12.80
N HIS A 23 3.18 5.49 13.61
CA HIS A 23 3.13 4.06 13.37
C HIS A 23 1.69 3.52 13.33
N ASP A 24 0.91 3.85 14.36
CA ASP A 24 -0.48 3.37 14.48
C ASP A 24 -1.36 3.88 13.34
N GLU A 25 -1.25 5.16 12.97
CA GLU A 25 -2.03 5.73 11.88
C GLU A 25 -1.64 5.14 10.54
N PHE A 26 -0.35 4.95 10.30
CA PHE A 26 0.17 4.38 9.07
C PHE A 26 -0.36 2.95 8.86
N HIS A 27 -0.18 2.07 9.83
CA HIS A 27 -0.62 0.67 9.75
C HIS A 27 -2.15 0.54 9.69
N ARG A 28 -2.88 1.42 10.35
CA ARG A 28 -4.33 1.46 10.27
C ARG A 28 -4.81 1.82 8.86
N SER A 29 -4.13 2.77 8.21
CA SER A 29 -4.53 3.36 6.93
C SER A 29 -4.07 2.55 5.72
N ALA A 30 -2.90 1.91 5.78
CA ALA A 30 -2.37 1.09 4.69
C ALA A 30 -3.22 -0.15 4.46
N VAL A 31 -3.60 -0.41 3.21
CA VAL A 31 -4.42 -1.57 2.83
C VAL A 31 -3.53 -2.72 2.38
N ALA A 32 -2.50 -2.46 1.58
CA ALA A 32 -1.62 -3.47 1.03
C ALA A 32 -0.86 -4.25 2.13
N LEU A 33 -0.47 -3.57 3.21
CA LEU A 33 0.22 -4.18 4.36
C LEU A 33 -0.63 -5.23 5.10
N LYS A 34 -1.96 -5.25 4.89
CA LYS A 34 -2.84 -6.23 5.54
C LYS A 34 -2.75 -7.62 4.92
N PHE A 35 -2.15 -7.74 3.73
CA PHE A 35 -2.09 -9.03 3.03
C PHE A 35 -0.75 -9.33 2.34
N ILE A 36 0.07 -8.32 2.05
CA ILE A 36 1.40 -8.59 1.48
C ILE A 36 2.34 -9.02 2.59
N PRO A 37 3.03 -10.17 2.46
CA PRO A 37 3.98 -10.63 3.46
C PRO A 37 5.14 -9.65 3.62
N PHE A 38 5.52 -9.42 4.86
CA PHE A 38 6.67 -8.61 5.20
C PHE A 38 7.94 -9.49 5.17
N HIS A 39 8.96 -9.05 4.42
CA HIS A 39 10.23 -9.79 4.34
C HIS A 39 11.16 -9.51 5.53
N GLY A 40 10.99 -8.39 6.20
CA GLY A 40 11.85 -7.89 7.27
C GLY A 40 12.42 -6.52 6.95
N GLN A 41 13.02 -5.92 7.97
CA GLN A 41 13.63 -4.61 7.87
C GLN A 41 15.09 -4.77 7.44
N LEU A 42 15.48 -4.09 6.37
CA LEU A 42 16.85 -3.99 5.90
C LEU A 42 17.35 -2.58 6.14
N ASP A 43 17.92 -2.35 7.32
CA ASP A 43 18.36 -1.04 7.78
C ASP A 43 19.16 -0.26 6.72
N ASN A 44 18.59 0.88 6.31
CA ASN A 44 19.16 1.81 5.33
C ASN A 44 19.47 1.21 3.95
N ALA A 45 18.89 0.06 3.59
CA ALA A 45 19.06 -0.46 2.24
C ALA A 45 18.49 0.51 1.19
N MET A 46 19.22 0.66 0.08
CA MET A 46 18.78 1.43 -1.10
C MET A 46 18.34 0.51 -2.22
N THR A 47 18.82 -0.71 -2.22
CA THR A 47 18.52 -1.74 -3.22
C THR A 47 18.45 -3.11 -2.55
N VAL A 48 17.64 -4.00 -3.13
CA VAL A 48 17.53 -5.41 -2.73
C VAL A 48 17.50 -6.30 -3.96
N PRO A 49 17.94 -7.57 -3.88
CA PRO A 49 17.70 -8.54 -4.94
C PRO A 49 16.20 -8.63 -5.26
N ALA A 50 15.84 -8.67 -6.51
CA ALA A 50 14.44 -8.77 -6.93
C ALA A 50 13.88 -10.19 -6.74
N ASP A 51 14.76 -11.19 -6.67
CA ASP A 51 14.45 -12.62 -6.47
C ASP A 51 13.41 -13.15 -7.47
N VAL A 52 13.49 -12.71 -8.74
CA VAL A 52 12.56 -13.16 -9.80
C VAL A 52 12.79 -14.65 -10.06
N ILE A 53 11.74 -15.44 -9.92
CA ILE A 53 11.79 -16.90 -10.05
C ILE A 53 11.61 -17.26 -11.53
N ASP A 54 12.54 -18.05 -12.08
CA ASP A 54 12.35 -18.80 -13.30
C ASP A 54 11.76 -20.17 -12.95
N LEU A 55 10.48 -20.35 -13.27
CA LEU A 55 9.74 -21.58 -12.95
C LEU A 55 10.14 -22.78 -13.82
N GLU A 56 10.78 -22.56 -14.99
CA GLU A 56 11.22 -23.65 -15.86
C GLU A 56 12.52 -24.28 -15.35
N THR A 57 13.44 -23.45 -14.91
CA THR A 57 14.76 -23.90 -14.41
C THR A 57 14.81 -24.03 -12.90
N MET A 58 13.80 -23.53 -12.19
CA MET A 58 13.76 -23.43 -10.71
C MET A 58 14.98 -22.69 -10.15
N THR A 59 15.33 -21.58 -10.81
CA THR A 59 16.42 -20.70 -10.42
C THR A 59 15.90 -19.28 -10.13
N VAL A 60 16.70 -18.48 -9.44
CA VAL A 60 16.43 -17.07 -9.17
C VAL A 60 17.40 -16.22 -9.97
N ASP A 61 16.89 -15.17 -10.61
CA ASP A 61 17.74 -14.18 -11.29
C ASP A 61 18.45 -13.30 -10.26
N GLU A 62 19.71 -13.63 -9.98
CA GLU A 62 20.56 -12.89 -9.04
C GLU A 62 21.00 -11.51 -9.55
N ALA A 63 20.89 -11.26 -10.86
CA ALA A 63 21.28 -9.99 -11.47
C ALA A 63 20.17 -8.93 -11.36
N ALA A 64 18.93 -9.34 -11.14
CA ALA A 64 17.81 -8.42 -11.00
C ALA A 64 17.81 -7.76 -9.63
N VAL A 65 17.80 -6.43 -9.61
CA VAL A 65 17.83 -5.62 -8.38
C VAL A 65 16.63 -4.67 -8.37
N SER A 66 15.93 -4.61 -7.24
CA SER A 66 14.87 -3.62 -6.97
C SER A 66 15.44 -2.46 -6.16
N ALA A 67 15.25 -1.23 -6.64
CA ALA A 67 15.56 -0.04 -5.86
C ALA A 67 14.41 0.25 -4.90
N LEU A 68 14.73 0.50 -3.62
CA LEU A 68 13.70 0.92 -2.67
C LEU A 68 13.26 2.34 -3.00
N VAL A 69 11.95 2.55 -3.03
CA VAL A 69 11.36 3.87 -3.18
C VAL A 69 11.32 4.57 -1.82
N GLU A 70 11.76 5.83 -1.80
CA GLU A 70 11.64 6.69 -0.62
C GLU A 70 10.50 7.69 -0.84
N LEU A 71 9.52 7.67 0.05
CA LEU A 71 8.41 8.60 0.10
C LEU A 71 8.50 9.46 1.35
N GLY A 72 8.05 10.70 1.28
CA GLY A 72 8.04 11.58 2.45
C GLY A 72 7.11 12.76 2.30
N ILE A 73 6.64 13.26 3.44
CA ILE A 73 5.80 14.44 3.58
C ILE A 73 6.45 15.40 4.56
N ASP A 74 6.68 16.61 4.08
CA ASP A 74 7.22 17.69 4.91
C ASP A 74 6.06 18.43 5.58
N PHE A 75 6.22 18.77 6.86
CA PHE A 75 5.33 19.64 7.61
C PHE A 75 6.14 20.58 8.50
N GLY A 76 5.50 21.58 9.07
CA GLY A 76 6.25 22.58 9.82
C GLY A 76 5.52 23.06 11.07
N LEU A 77 6.33 23.45 12.07
CA LEU A 77 5.88 24.00 13.33
C LEU A 77 6.54 25.34 13.59
N THR A 78 5.79 26.31 14.07
CA THR A 78 6.34 27.54 14.61
C THR A 78 7.10 27.23 15.93
N ARG A 79 8.00 28.13 16.33
CA ARG A 79 8.69 28.00 17.63
C ARG A 79 7.71 27.85 18.79
N GLN A 80 6.60 28.58 18.78
CA GLN A 80 5.58 28.52 19.82
C GLN A 80 4.88 27.14 19.84
N GLN A 81 4.49 26.61 18.67
CA GLN A 81 3.88 25.29 18.59
C GLN A 81 4.82 24.21 19.11
N ALA A 82 6.10 24.26 18.72
CA ALA A 82 7.11 23.31 19.21
C ALA A 82 7.35 23.43 20.72
N ALA A 83 7.34 24.65 21.29
CA ALA A 83 7.52 24.87 22.72
C ALA A 83 6.36 24.37 23.58
N PHE A 84 5.14 24.31 23.02
CA PHE A 84 3.93 23.85 23.73
C PHE A 84 3.45 22.48 23.25
N GLU A 85 4.33 21.67 22.68
CA GLU A 85 3.95 20.36 22.09
C GLU A 85 3.36 19.41 23.14
N GLU A 86 3.92 19.36 24.35
CA GLU A 86 3.41 18.51 25.44
C GLU A 86 1.95 18.82 25.85
N GLN A 87 1.48 20.05 25.57
CA GLN A 87 0.13 20.46 25.94
C GLN A 87 -0.84 20.44 24.75
N ASN A 88 -0.36 20.78 23.56
CA ASN A 88 -1.21 21.05 22.40
C ASN A 88 -1.13 19.94 21.33
N GLU A 89 -0.13 19.07 21.38
CA GLU A 89 0.08 17.95 20.46
C GLU A 89 -0.03 18.33 18.97
N THR A 90 0.42 19.56 18.61
CA THR A 90 0.30 20.07 17.25
C THR A 90 1.18 19.29 16.28
N GLY A 91 2.40 18.94 16.70
CA GLY A 91 3.32 18.10 15.95
C GLY A 91 2.79 16.69 15.76
N VAL A 92 2.26 16.08 16.83
CA VAL A 92 1.58 14.77 16.78
C VAL A 92 0.42 14.81 15.78
N THR A 93 -0.44 15.83 15.84
CA THR A 93 -1.57 15.98 14.90
C THR A 93 -1.13 16.05 13.45
N LEU A 94 -0.09 16.85 13.15
CA LEU A 94 0.41 16.99 11.78
C LEU A 94 1.15 15.74 11.30
N ALA A 95 1.95 15.10 12.16
CA ALA A 95 2.66 13.87 11.86
C ALA A 95 1.68 12.72 11.61
N THR A 96 0.62 12.57 12.42
CA THR A 96 -0.45 11.58 12.20
C THR A 96 -1.13 11.80 10.84
N ARG A 97 -1.45 13.06 10.48
CA ARG A 97 -2.02 13.35 9.17
C ARG A 97 -1.05 13.07 8.04
N ALA A 98 0.23 13.35 8.22
CA ALA A 98 1.26 13.00 7.25
C ALA A 98 1.39 11.49 7.09
N ALA A 99 1.37 10.71 8.18
CA ALA A 99 1.38 9.25 8.14
C ALA A 99 0.19 8.66 7.38
N ASN A 100 -1.02 9.21 7.57
CA ASN A 100 -2.20 8.81 6.81
C ASN A 100 -2.03 9.02 5.30
N LEU A 101 -1.49 10.16 4.87
CA LEU A 101 -1.26 10.45 3.45
C LEU A 101 -0.10 9.62 2.89
N LEU A 102 0.91 9.32 3.72
CA LEU A 102 2.03 8.46 3.35
C LEU A 102 1.56 7.03 3.08
N ALA A 103 0.75 6.45 3.96
CA ALA A 103 0.14 5.13 3.78
C ALA A 103 -0.69 5.02 2.48
N GLN A 104 -1.46 6.08 2.16
CA GLN A 104 -2.18 6.13 0.88
C GLN A 104 -1.24 6.17 -0.32
N ALA A 105 -0.10 6.85 -0.20
CA ALA A 105 0.90 6.93 -1.26
C ALA A 105 1.67 5.61 -1.43
N GLU A 106 1.96 4.91 -0.32
CA GLU A 106 2.51 3.55 -0.35
C GLU A 106 1.57 2.60 -1.07
N ASP A 107 0.29 2.55 -0.67
CA ASP A 107 -0.73 1.75 -1.36
C ASP A 107 -0.77 2.03 -2.87
N LEU A 108 -0.79 3.32 -3.26
CA LEU A 108 -0.72 3.70 -4.67
C LEU A 108 0.52 3.14 -5.37
N ALA A 109 1.69 3.26 -4.74
CA ALA A 109 2.95 2.77 -5.28
C ALA A 109 2.96 1.23 -5.37
N ILE A 110 2.42 0.52 -4.38
CA ILE A 110 2.30 -0.95 -4.40
C ILE A 110 1.34 -1.40 -5.50
N PHE A 111 0.17 -0.78 -5.63
CA PHE A 111 -0.81 -1.22 -6.64
C PHE A 111 -0.44 -0.81 -8.07
N LEU A 112 0.06 0.42 -8.28
CA LEU A 112 0.25 1.02 -9.60
C LEU A 112 1.72 1.14 -10.03
N GLY A 113 2.65 0.87 -9.12
CA GLY A 113 4.07 1.07 -9.37
C GLY A 113 4.41 2.53 -9.67
N ASP A 114 5.36 2.75 -10.57
CA ASP A 114 5.80 4.09 -10.97
C ASP A 114 4.68 4.94 -11.64
N ALA A 115 3.62 4.31 -12.14
CA ALA A 115 2.46 5.04 -12.66
C ALA A 115 1.71 5.82 -11.56
N ALA A 116 1.83 5.40 -10.29
CA ALA A 116 1.25 6.08 -9.14
C ALA A 116 1.70 7.53 -9.00
N PHE A 117 2.95 7.84 -9.37
CA PHE A 117 3.55 9.17 -9.16
C PHE A 117 2.91 10.29 -10.02
N LYS A 118 2.01 9.94 -10.93
CA LYS A 118 1.14 10.89 -11.64
C LYS A 118 -0.10 11.30 -10.84
N ASN A 119 -0.42 10.58 -9.73
CA ASN A 119 -1.57 10.89 -8.91
C ASN A 119 -1.40 12.25 -8.21
N PRO A 120 -2.47 13.07 -8.09
CA PRO A 120 -2.42 14.37 -7.41
C PRO A 120 -1.92 14.32 -5.96
N LEU A 121 -2.03 13.18 -5.26
CA LEU A 121 -1.49 12.98 -3.92
C LEU A 121 0.02 13.29 -3.87
N PHE A 122 0.75 12.95 -4.93
CA PHE A 122 2.21 13.18 -5.03
C PHE A 122 2.62 14.65 -5.22
N LYS A 123 1.66 15.58 -5.24
CA LYS A 123 1.95 17.01 -5.00
C LYS A 123 2.29 17.29 -3.53
N ARG A 124 1.83 16.45 -2.61
CA ARG A 124 2.05 16.56 -1.16
C ARG A 124 3.07 15.54 -0.66
N VAL A 125 2.89 14.26 -1.03
CA VAL A 125 3.87 13.21 -0.80
C VAL A 125 4.93 13.28 -1.88
N ARG A 126 6.18 13.38 -1.49
CA ARG A 126 7.30 13.46 -2.45
C ARG A 126 8.00 12.14 -2.57
N LYS A 127 8.11 11.63 -3.79
CA LYS A 127 9.09 10.59 -4.12
C LYS A 127 10.47 11.25 -4.16
N ARG A 128 11.41 10.72 -3.39
CA ARG A 128 12.78 11.25 -3.29
C ARG A 128 13.79 10.42 -4.04
N SER A 129 13.63 9.11 -4.01
CA SER A 129 14.54 8.18 -4.67
C SER A 129 13.85 6.88 -5.06
N GLY A 130 14.56 6.02 -5.76
CA GLY A 130 14.15 4.67 -6.10
C GLY A 130 13.07 4.56 -7.19
N SER A 131 12.47 3.41 -7.29
CA SER A 131 11.40 3.06 -8.23
C SER A 131 10.43 2.09 -7.55
N ALA A 132 9.15 2.28 -7.77
CA ALA A 132 8.10 1.35 -7.33
C ALA A 132 7.86 0.22 -8.34
N GLY A 133 8.63 0.20 -9.43
CA GLY A 133 8.48 -0.80 -10.48
C GLY A 133 7.12 -0.77 -11.17
N PRO A 134 6.61 -1.92 -11.61
CA PRO A 134 5.31 -2.01 -12.29
C PRO A 134 4.12 -2.03 -11.33
N GLY A 135 4.33 -2.26 -10.03
CA GLY A 135 3.27 -2.50 -9.06
C GLY A 135 2.50 -3.80 -9.30
N LEU A 136 1.49 -4.09 -8.48
CA LEU A 136 0.70 -5.33 -8.61
C LEU A 136 -0.07 -5.37 -9.93
N LEU A 137 -0.77 -4.28 -10.31
CA LEU A 137 -1.55 -4.25 -11.55
C LEU A 137 -0.67 -4.36 -12.80
N GLY A 138 0.48 -3.69 -12.81
CA GLY A 138 1.42 -3.76 -13.93
C GLY A 138 2.20 -5.08 -14.00
N SER A 139 2.25 -5.84 -12.91
CA SER A 139 2.87 -7.17 -12.86
C SER A 139 1.91 -8.30 -13.22
N ALA A 140 0.58 -8.06 -13.18
CA ALA A 140 -0.41 -9.08 -13.48
C ALA A 140 -0.24 -9.61 -14.92
N THR A 141 -0.16 -10.94 -15.05
CA THR A 141 -0.03 -11.61 -16.36
C THR A 141 -1.37 -12.00 -16.95
N GLU A 142 -2.41 -12.03 -16.14
CA GLU A 142 -3.78 -12.32 -16.56
C GLU A 142 -4.75 -11.27 -16.04
N SER A 143 -5.86 -11.10 -16.78
CA SER A 143 -6.96 -10.24 -16.35
C SER A 143 -8.32 -10.90 -16.59
N VAL A 144 -9.30 -10.56 -15.76
CA VAL A 144 -10.70 -10.95 -15.90
C VAL A 144 -11.54 -9.69 -16.08
N THR A 145 -12.32 -9.63 -17.16
CA THR A 145 -13.25 -8.51 -17.40
C THR A 145 -14.56 -8.73 -16.67
N VAL A 146 -15.01 -7.71 -15.95
CA VAL A 146 -16.27 -7.71 -15.19
C VAL A 146 -17.23 -6.75 -15.86
N ASN A 147 -18.29 -7.27 -16.47
CA ASN A 147 -19.34 -6.43 -17.07
C ASN A 147 -20.33 -5.97 -15.99
N PRO A 148 -20.88 -4.76 -16.10
CA PRO A 148 -21.92 -4.31 -15.18
C PRO A 148 -23.21 -5.09 -15.36
N VAL A 149 -23.95 -5.31 -14.27
CA VAL A 149 -25.34 -5.83 -14.27
C VAL A 149 -26.34 -4.70 -14.46
N SER A 150 -25.97 -3.46 -14.14
CA SER A 150 -26.76 -2.25 -14.34
C SER A 150 -25.85 -1.10 -14.72
N THR A 151 -26.31 -0.24 -15.61
CA THR A 151 -25.56 0.93 -16.09
C THR A 151 -25.98 2.25 -15.43
N ALA A 152 -27.17 2.28 -14.80
CA ALA A 152 -27.68 3.48 -14.14
C ALA A 152 -28.51 3.12 -12.87
N PRO A 153 -27.94 3.16 -11.67
CA PRO A 153 -26.53 3.35 -11.38
C PRO A 153 -25.66 2.18 -11.85
N LYS A 154 -24.40 2.43 -12.15
CA LYS A 154 -23.46 1.39 -12.58
C LYS A 154 -23.17 0.46 -11.41
N ARG A 155 -23.51 -0.82 -11.60
CA ARG A 155 -23.32 -1.88 -10.61
C ARG A 155 -22.81 -3.15 -11.26
N TYR A 156 -22.04 -3.91 -10.52
CA TYR A 156 -21.42 -5.16 -10.99
C TYR A 156 -22.00 -6.39 -10.28
N GLY A 157 -22.41 -6.24 -9.02
CA GLY A 157 -23.17 -7.25 -8.29
C GLY A 157 -22.57 -8.65 -8.38
N GLU A 158 -23.39 -9.62 -8.84
CA GLU A 158 -23.00 -11.04 -8.98
C GLU A 158 -21.86 -11.26 -9.99
N ASN A 159 -21.71 -10.38 -10.98
CA ASN A 159 -20.60 -10.50 -11.95
C ASN A 159 -19.25 -10.29 -11.28
N THR A 160 -19.19 -9.53 -10.18
CA THR A 160 -17.96 -9.42 -9.37
C THR A 160 -17.60 -10.76 -8.74
N PHE A 161 -18.57 -11.47 -8.14
CA PHE A 161 -18.33 -12.81 -7.59
C PHE A 161 -17.89 -13.80 -8.68
N ALA A 162 -18.57 -13.81 -9.83
CA ALA A 162 -18.22 -14.70 -10.94
C ALA A 162 -16.78 -14.46 -11.44
N ALA A 163 -16.38 -13.18 -11.54
CA ALA A 163 -15.02 -12.82 -11.93
C ALA A 163 -13.97 -13.21 -10.89
N VAL A 164 -14.29 -13.08 -9.60
CA VAL A 164 -13.41 -13.54 -8.51
C VAL A 164 -13.25 -15.05 -8.53
N ALA A 165 -14.34 -15.80 -8.78
CA ALA A 165 -14.29 -17.25 -8.91
C ALA A 165 -13.44 -17.70 -10.13
N ASP A 166 -13.51 -16.96 -11.26
CA ASP A 166 -12.64 -17.22 -12.42
C ASP A 166 -11.18 -16.89 -12.10
N ALA A 167 -10.91 -15.75 -11.46
CA ALA A 167 -9.56 -15.39 -11.03
C ALA A 167 -8.96 -16.44 -10.07
N TYR A 168 -9.75 -16.90 -9.10
CA TYR A 168 -9.38 -18.00 -8.21
C TYR A 168 -8.99 -19.27 -8.97
N ALA A 169 -9.84 -19.69 -9.93
CA ALA A 169 -9.57 -20.87 -10.74
C ALA A 169 -8.31 -20.72 -11.63
N ARG A 170 -8.04 -19.50 -12.12
CA ARG A 170 -6.82 -19.21 -12.90
C ARG A 170 -5.58 -19.33 -12.03
N LEU A 171 -5.59 -18.75 -10.82
CA LEU A 171 -4.48 -18.88 -9.88
C LEU A 171 -4.19 -20.35 -9.55
N GLN A 172 -5.22 -21.15 -9.26
CA GLN A 172 -5.04 -22.58 -9.00
C GLN A 172 -4.47 -23.35 -10.20
N ARG A 173 -4.92 -23.06 -11.43
CA ARG A 173 -4.35 -23.66 -12.64
C ARG A 173 -2.87 -23.34 -12.85
N LYS A 174 -2.39 -22.21 -12.30
CA LYS A 174 -0.96 -21.83 -12.29
C LYS A 174 -0.18 -22.39 -11.12
N GLY A 175 -0.83 -23.21 -10.26
CA GLY A 175 -0.19 -23.82 -9.08
C GLY A 175 -0.22 -22.97 -7.82
N HIS A 176 -0.96 -21.85 -7.83
CA HIS A 176 -1.12 -21.00 -6.66
C HIS A 176 -2.35 -21.41 -5.86
N TYR A 177 -2.15 -21.97 -4.69
CA TYR A 177 -3.22 -22.50 -3.81
C TYR A 177 -3.51 -21.64 -2.60
N GLY A 178 -3.13 -20.36 -2.65
CA GLY A 178 -3.37 -19.40 -1.57
C GLY A 178 -2.24 -19.35 -0.53
N PRO A 179 -2.43 -18.61 0.58
CA PRO A 179 -3.65 -17.84 0.86
C PRO A 179 -3.85 -16.67 -0.12
N TYR A 180 -5.13 -16.33 -0.35
CA TYR A 180 -5.51 -15.30 -1.32
C TYR A 180 -5.99 -14.02 -0.65
N ALA A 181 -5.72 -12.88 -1.29
CA ALA A 181 -6.31 -11.58 -0.97
C ALA A 181 -6.94 -10.96 -2.20
N LEU A 182 -8.00 -10.18 -2.00
CA LEU A 182 -8.67 -9.41 -3.03
C LEU A 182 -8.77 -7.95 -2.62
N ALA A 183 -8.17 -7.06 -3.40
CA ALA A 183 -8.36 -5.62 -3.27
C ALA A 183 -9.22 -5.10 -4.42
N LEU A 184 -10.24 -4.32 -4.10
CA LEU A 184 -11.16 -3.68 -5.03
C LEU A 184 -11.14 -2.17 -4.84
N ARG A 185 -11.39 -1.43 -5.89
CA ARG A 185 -11.72 -0.01 -5.77
C ARG A 185 -12.89 0.20 -4.81
N SER A 186 -12.85 1.24 -3.97
CA SER A 186 -13.79 1.45 -2.85
C SER A 186 -15.26 1.39 -3.27
N GLU A 187 -15.62 1.94 -4.43
CA GLU A 187 -16.97 1.94 -4.94
C GLU A 187 -17.44 0.54 -5.35
N ILE A 188 -16.52 -0.24 -5.97
CA ILE A 188 -16.78 -1.64 -6.36
C ILE A 188 -16.85 -2.52 -5.11
N TYR A 189 -15.96 -2.29 -4.14
CA TYR A 189 -16.03 -2.96 -2.84
C TYR A 189 -17.38 -2.73 -2.17
N ALA A 190 -17.84 -1.49 -2.09
CA ALA A 190 -19.14 -1.16 -1.51
C ALA A 190 -20.29 -1.84 -2.25
N ASP A 191 -20.23 -1.95 -3.59
CA ASP A 191 -21.26 -2.63 -4.40
C ASP A 191 -21.35 -4.13 -4.07
N THR A 192 -20.26 -4.78 -3.62
CA THR A 192 -20.32 -6.20 -3.21
C THR A 192 -21.17 -6.45 -1.97
N PHE A 193 -21.47 -5.43 -1.17
CA PHE A 193 -22.34 -5.51 0.01
C PHE A 193 -23.82 -5.18 -0.30
N ALA A 194 -24.15 -4.86 -1.55
CA ALA A 194 -25.54 -4.69 -1.95
C ALA A 194 -26.19 -6.08 -2.14
N PRO A 195 -27.34 -6.35 -1.49
CA PRO A 195 -28.03 -7.62 -1.67
C PRO A 195 -28.56 -7.76 -3.09
N LEU A 196 -28.59 -8.99 -3.59
CA LEU A 196 -29.21 -9.30 -4.87
C LEU A 196 -30.72 -9.10 -4.81
N PRO A 197 -31.40 -8.66 -5.91
CA PRO A 197 -32.81 -8.28 -5.90
C PRO A 197 -33.76 -9.35 -5.41
N SER A 198 -33.42 -10.64 -5.53
CA SER A 198 -34.25 -11.77 -5.19
C SER A 198 -33.84 -12.56 -3.94
N THR A 199 -32.70 -12.15 -3.31
CA THR A 199 -32.13 -12.85 -2.16
C THR A 199 -31.54 -11.84 -1.17
N LEU A 200 -31.34 -12.27 0.08
CA LEU A 200 -30.62 -11.48 1.06
C LEU A 200 -29.07 -11.73 1.02
N VAL A 201 -28.62 -12.55 0.08
CA VAL A 201 -27.21 -12.91 -0.05
C VAL A 201 -26.47 -11.78 -0.78
N MET A 202 -25.39 -11.31 -0.21
CA MET A 202 -24.51 -10.31 -0.82
C MET A 202 -23.39 -11.01 -1.61
N PRO A 203 -22.93 -10.45 -2.73
CA PRO A 203 -21.73 -10.95 -3.41
C PRO A 203 -20.52 -11.12 -2.47
N ALA A 204 -20.32 -10.19 -1.53
CA ALA A 204 -19.26 -10.25 -0.53
C ALA A 204 -19.30 -11.53 0.32
N ASP A 205 -20.48 -12.05 0.68
CA ASP A 205 -20.61 -13.28 1.48
C ASP A 205 -20.11 -14.51 0.73
N ARG A 206 -20.20 -14.49 -0.60
CA ARG A 206 -19.73 -15.56 -1.49
C ARG A 206 -18.26 -15.40 -1.85
N ILE A 207 -17.75 -14.17 -1.88
CA ILE A 207 -16.33 -13.86 -2.17
C ILE A 207 -15.44 -14.22 -0.98
N ARG A 208 -15.84 -13.85 0.24
CA ARG A 208 -15.02 -14.04 1.44
C ARG A 208 -14.46 -15.45 1.65
N PRO A 209 -15.20 -16.54 1.39
CA PRO A 209 -14.64 -17.89 1.50
C PRO A 209 -13.54 -18.22 0.49
N LEU A 210 -13.39 -17.44 -0.60
CA LEU A 210 -12.37 -17.61 -1.63
C LEU A 210 -11.11 -16.82 -1.35
N VAL A 211 -11.14 -15.89 -0.38
CA VAL A 211 -10.03 -14.96 -0.10
C VAL A 211 -9.72 -14.97 1.41
N GLU A 212 -8.91 -15.93 1.83
CA GLU A 212 -8.64 -16.23 3.24
C GLU A 212 -7.98 -15.06 3.98
N LEU A 213 -7.15 -14.26 3.29
CA LEU A 213 -6.52 -13.07 3.86
C LEU A 213 -7.46 -11.88 3.91
N GLY A 214 -8.50 -11.87 3.07
CA GLY A 214 -9.54 -10.87 3.13
C GLY A 214 -9.93 -10.25 1.80
N LEU A 215 -11.08 -9.56 1.88
CA LEU A 215 -11.65 -8.71 0.84
C LEU A 215 -11.48 -7.25 1.29
N PHE A 216 -10.73 -6.46 0.54
CA PHE A 216 -10.34 -5.09 0.90
C PHE A 216 -10.88 -4.08 -0.10
N GLY A 217 -11.37 -2.94 0.43
CA GLY A 217 -11.70 -1.75 -0.37
C GLY A 217 -10.59 -0.72 -0.25
N THR A 218 -10.14 -0.15 -1.37
CA THR A 218 -9.10 0.88 -1.37
C THR A 218 -9.34 1.98 -2.40
N GLY A 219 -9.03 3.22 -2.02
CA GLY A 219 -8.98 4.35 -2.95
C GLY A 219 -7.70 4.41 -3.81
N ALA A 220 -6.73 3.54 -3.55
CA ALA A 220 -5.46 3.51 -4.28
C ALA A 220 -5.55 2.81 -5.65
N LEU A 221 -6.59 2.02 -5.89
CA LEU A 221 -6.85 1.41 -7.20
C LEU A 221 -7.56 2.40 -8.14
N PRO A 222 -7.37 2.27 -9.49
CA PRO A 222 -8.19 2.96 -10.48
C PRO A 222 -9.68 2.64 -10.32
N GLU A 223 -10.55 3.54 -10.79
CA GLU A 223 -12.01 3.43 -10.66
C GLU A 223 -12.60 2.12 -11.20
N SER A 224 -11.94 1.52 -12.19
CA SER A 224 -12.38 0.29 -12.86
C SER A 224 -11.47 -0.90 -12.56
N ALA A 225 -10.77 -0.91 -11.42
CA ALA A 225 -9.79 -1.96 -11.16
C ALA A 225 -10.01 -2.69 -9.84
N GLY A 226 -9.61 -3.96 -9.86
CA GLY A 226 -9.38 -4.82 -8.71
C GLY A 226 -8.16 -5.70 -8.97
N VAL A 227 -7.63 -6.31 -7.93
CA VAL A 227 -6.53 -7.28 -8.04
C VAL A 227 -6.71 -8.40 -7.04
N MET A 228 -6.57 -9.63 -7.52
CA MET A 228 -6.50 -10.83 -6.69
C MET A 228 -5.08 -11.36 -6.70
N VAL A 229 -4.55 -11.66 -5.53
CA VAL A 229 -3.18 -12.16 -5.36
C VAL A 229 -3.16 -13.43 -4.53
N SER A 230 -2.23 -14.33 -4.85
CA SER A 230 -1.84 -15.45 -4.00
C SER A 230 -0.47 -15.12 -3.39
N VAL A 231 -0.40 -15.04 -2.07
CA VAL A 231 0.86 -14.69 -1.38
C VAL A 231 1.60 -15.90 -0.83
N GLY A 232 1.05 -17.09 -1.00
CA GLY A 232 1.73 -18.34 -0.68
C GLY A 232 2.89 -18.65 -1.63
N GLY A 233 3.73 -19.60 -1.23
CA GLY A 233 4.87 -20.01 -2.05
C GLY A 233 5.94 -18.94 -2.22
N ASN A 234 5.97 -17.91 -1.36
CA ASN A 234 6.92 -16.80 -1.42
C ASN A 234 6.87 -16.04 -2.76
N SER A 235 5.67 -15.93 -3.36
CA SER A 235 5.44 -15.32 -4.68
C SER A 235 5.70 -13.82 -4.71
N MET A 236 5.54 -13.14 -3.58
CA MET A 236 5.78 -11.71 -3.41
C MET A 236 6.04 -11.37 -1.95
N ASP A 237 6.70 -10.25 -1.71
CA ASP A 237 6.87 -9.68 -0.37
C ASP A 237 7.11 -8.16 -0.44
N LEU A 238 7.01 -7.52 0.74
CA LEU A 238 7.39 -6.14 0.95
C LEU A 238 8.67 -6.07 1.77
N VAL A 239 9.68 -5.42 1.23
CA VAL A 239 10.93 -5.11 1.92
C VAL A 239 10.88 -3.69 2.42
N VAL A 240 11.14 -3.48 3.71
CA VAL A 240 11.20 -2.15 4.33
C VAL A 240 12.63 -1.80 4.66
N GLY A 241 13.12 -0.70 4.11
CA GLY A 241 14.44 -0.15 4.41
C GLY A 241 14.40 0.85 5.56
N VAL A 242 13.28 1.57 5.69
CA VAL A 242 13.00 2.49 6.82
C VAL A 242 11.51 2.46 7.05
N GLU A 243 11.10 2.10 8.26
CA GLU A 243 9.70 2.20 8.67
C GLU A 243 9.26 3.67 8.77
N PRO A 244 7.94 3.94 8.65
CA PRO A 244 7.41 5.30 8.80
C PRO A 244 7.93 5.96 10.07
N THR A 245 8.73 7.01 9.90
CA THR A 245 9.39 7.69 11.02
C THR A 245 9.46 9.19 10.78
N THR A 246 9.63 9.95 11.86
CA THR A 246 9.74 11.41 11.79
C THR A 246 11.18 11.86 11.99
N GLU A 247 11.66 12.68 11.05
CA GLU A 247 12.96 13.37 11.15
C GLU A 247 12.78 14.89 11.18
N VAL A 248 13.74 15.58 11.76
CA VAL A 248 13.86 17.04 11.70
C VAL A 248 14.82 17.39 10.57
N LEU A 249 14.34 18.20 9.61
CA LEU A 249 15.12 18.59 8.45
C LEU A 249 15.99 19.80 8.76
N GLN A 250 15.38 20.85 9.30
CA GLN A 250 16.06 22.10 9.62
C GLN A 250 15.19 22.98 10.52
N GLN A 251 15.83 23.94 11.18
CA GLN A 251 15.21 25.11 11.75
C GLN A 251 15.53 26.33 10.89
N ASP A 252 14.49 27.04 10.42
CA ASP A 252 14.68 28.26 9.65
C ASP A 252 15.10 29.44 10.56
N ALA A 253 15.67 30.51 9.98
CA ALA A 253 16.13 31.69 10.73
C ALA A 253 15.03 32.33 11.56
N ASP A 254 13.77 32.23 11.15
CA ASP A 254 12.59 32.70 11.86
C ASP A 254 12.14 31.76 13.00
N GLY A 255 12.90 30.69 13.25
CA GLY A 255 12.61 29.68 14.28
C GLY A 255 11.45 28.74 13.91
N PHE A 256 11.16 28.59 12.63
CA PHE A 256 10.23 27.63 12.10
C PHE A 256 10.92 26.30 11.92
N TYR A 257 10.40 25.24 12.53
CA TYR A 257 10.94 23.89 12.42
C TYR A 257 10.29 23.17 11.24
N ARG A 258 11.13 22.58 10.37
CA ARG A 258 10.67 21.70 9.29
C ARG A 258 10.93 20.26 9.67
N LEU A 259 9.87 19.49 9.68
CA LEU A 259 9.87 18.06 9.96
C LEU A 259 9.39 17.29 8.74
N ARG A 260 9.66 15.99 8.74
CA ARG A 260 9.20 15.06 7.72
C ARG A 260 8.80 13.74 8.33
N VAL A 261 7.67 13.20 7.91
CA VAL A 261 7.40 11.77 8.02
C VAL A 261 7.81 11.12 6.71
N PHE A 262 8.62 10.08 6.78
CA PHE A 262 9.13 9.38 5.60
C PHE A 262 9.26 7.88 5.84
N GLU A 263 9.32 7.13 4.75
CA GLU A 263 9.54 5.69 4.72
C GLU A 263 10.38 5.31 3.51
N ARG A 264 10.91 4.07 3.52
CA ARG A 264 11.60 3.49 2.38
C ARG A 264 11.26 2.02 2.26
N PHE A 265 10.72 1.62 1.10
CA PHE A 265 10.25 0.26 0.86
C PHE A 265 10.44 -0.18 -0.59
N ALA A 266 10.30 -1.48 -0.84
CA ALA A 266 10.19 -2.06 -2.17
C ALA A 266 9.20 -3.23 -2.17
N LEU A 267 8.25 -3.24 -3.13
CA LEU A 267 7.47 -4.42 -3.45
C LEU A 267 8.33 -5.32 -4.35
N ARG A 268 8.54 -6.57 -3.93
CA ARG A 268 9.13 -7.60 -4.78
C ARG A 268 8.03 -8.55 -5.25
N VAL A 269 7.84 -8.64 -6.56
CA VAL A 269 6.99 -9.64 -7.21
C VAL A 269 7.92 -10.68 -7.83
N LYS A 270 8.09 -11.81 -7.13
CA LYS A 270 9.00 -12.89 -7.51
C LYS A 270 8.36 -13.81 -8.54
N ASP A 271 7.05 -14.03 -8.40
CA ASP A 271 6.24 -14.78 -9.37
C ASP A 271 5.03 -13.96 -9.81
N LYS A 272 5.07 -13.46 -11.03
CA LYS A 272 3.99 -12.66 -11.63
C LYS A 272 2.72 -13.45 -11.90
N THR A 273 2.81 -14.79 -12.01
CA THR A 273 1.64 -15.64 -12.25
C THR A 273 0.72 -15.77 -11.03
N ALA A 274 1.20 -15.31 -9.86
CA ALA A 274 0.43 -15.24 -8.62
C ALA A 274 -0.54 -14.03 -8.55
N ILE A 275 -0.68 -13.25 -9.64
CA ILE A 275 -1.48 -12.03 -9.69
C ILE A 275 -2.46 -12.09 -10.85
N VAL A 276 -3.74 -11.83 -10.57
CA VAL A 276 -4.81 -11.65 -11.57
C VAL A 276 -5.46 -10.28 -11.38
N ALA A 277 -5.46 -9.47 -12.44
CA ALA A 277 -6.17 -8.19 -12.45
C ALA A 277 -7.66 -8.39 -12.75
N LEU A 278 -8.54 -7.60 -12.12
CA LEU A 278 -9.95 -7.50 -12.47
C LEU A 278 -10.20 -6.14 -13.13
N GLN A 279 -10.79 -6.16 -14.32
CA GLN A 279 -11.08 -4.96 -15.11
C GLN A 279 -12.60 -4.77 -15.21
N PHE A 280 -13.09 -3.73 -14.58
CA PHE A 280 -14.52 -3.40 -14.52
C PHE A 280 -14.86 -2.48 -15.69
N ALA A 281 -15.65 -3.02 -16.66
CA ALA A 281 -16.02 -2.36 -17.90
C ALA A 281 -16.95 -1.16 -17.71
#